data_8690691b2a4003ab34f6cf8af93a5784
#
_entry.id   8690691b2a4003ab34f6cf8af93a5784
#
_cell.length_a   1.000
_cell.length_b   1.000
_cell.length_c   1.000
_cell.angle_alpha   90.00
_cell.angle_beta   90.00
_cell.angle_gamma   90.00
#
_symmetry.space_group_name_H-M   'P 1'
#
loop_
_entity.id
_entity.type
_entity.pdbx_description
1 polymer ?
#
loop_
_entity_poly.entity_id
_entity_poly.type
_entity_poly.pdbx_seq_one_letter_code
_entity_poly.pdbx_strand_id
1 'polypeptide(L)'
;MNRKLSAVSPEEVETDTVKQEYGERMKKENGFENFKGNDPKIRHIRELGQRIARTDFPVLITGETGTGKEVIARAIHMESGRSEEPFVAINCGAIPAELLESELFGYEGGSFTGAKRQGKIGKFEMANKGTFFLDEIGDMPLYMQVKLLRVLQEHEIERVGGSGPIPIDVRILSATRMNLMEMVQAGTFREDLYYRLAVVNIQTVALRACPEDIILHASDYLDELNRQYKTHVDLSDGARRCLKAHSWPGNVRELQNVISSAYATCEDSLITLDNLPKIITVNQKEERIMEDIEHLPLKEKMNRFEKMLLEEALRSNKSMTAAATSLGIERSLLYKKLKKYHLKE
;
A
#
# COMPACT_ATOMS: atom_id res chain seq x y z
N MET A 1 -55.11 7.20 24.06
CA MET A 1 -53.70 7.04 24.33
C MET A 1 -53.02 6.64 23.00
N ASN A 2 -52.77 7.65 22.13
CA ASN A 2 -52.18 7.43 20.79
C ASN A 2 -50.66 7.71 20.87
N ARG A 3 -49.84 6.65 20.82
CA ARG A 3 -48.40 6.77 20.53
C ARG A 3 -48.26 7.09 19.03
N LYS A 4 -47.87 8.31 18.70
CA LYS A 4 -47.38 8.66 17.37
C LYS A 4 -46.10 7.85 17.13
N LEU A 5 -46.13 6.90 16.19
CA LEU A 5 -44.94 6.35 15.54
C LEU A 5 -44.36 7.50 14.71
N SER A 6 -43.21 8.04 15.15
CA SER A 6 -42.40 8.94 14.33
C SER A 6 -41.92 8.14 13.11
N ALA A 7 -42.30 8.54 11.92
CA ALA A 7 -41.76 7.98 10.69
C ALA A 7 -40.24 8.32 10.62
N VAL A 8 -39.43 7.29 10.56
CA VAL A 8 -37.99 7.41 10.31
C VAL A 8 -37.79 8.02 8.93
N SER A 9 -36.97 9.05 8.82
CA SER A 9 -36.73 9.72 7.54
C SER A 9 -36.02 8.78 6.56
N PRO A 10 -36.21 8.92 5.23
CA PRO A 10 -35.48 8.12 4.24
C PRO A 10 -33.96 8.22 4.38
N GLU A 11 -33.45 9.34 4.90
CA GLU A 11 -32.03 9.59 5.17
C GLU A 11 -31.51 8.76 6.37
N GLU A 12 -32.32 8.58 7.42
CA GLU A 12 -31.97 7.72 8.56
C GLU A 12 -31.93 6.23 8.14
N VAL A 13 -32.82 5.80 7.25
CA VAL A 13 -32.85 4.42 6.72
C VAL A 13 -31.63 4.14 5.85
N GLU A 14 -31.22 5.08 5.00
CA GLU A 14 -30.04 4.94 4.14
C GLU A 14 -28.75 4.91 4.97
N THR A 15 -28.68 5.73 6.02
CA THR A 15 -27.55 5.77 6.96
C THR A 15 -27.47 4.48 7.79
N ASP A 16 -28.58 3.92 8.24
CA ASP A 16 -28.63 2.68 9.03
C ASP A 16 -28.32 1.45 8.17
N THR A 17 -28.73 1.42 6.90
CA THR A 17 -28.39 0.32 5.98
C THR A 17 -26.89 0.32 5.67
N VAL A 18 -26.30 1.49 5.42
CA VAL A 18 -24.86 1.63 5.22
C VAL A 18 -24.09 1.23 6.46
N LYS A 19 -24.55 1.61 7.66
CA LYS A 19 -23.94 1.19 8.94
C LYS A 19 -23.99 -0.32 9.13
N GLN A 20 -25.11 -0.98 8.79
CA GLN A 20 -25.23 -2.44 8.91
C GLN A 20 -24.31 -3.18 7.95
N GLU A 21 -24.24 -2.77 6.67
CA GLU A 21 -23.34 -3.41 5.69
C GLU A 21 -21.85 -3.23 6.06
N TYR A 22 -21.46 -2.03 6.57
CA TYR A 22 -20.12 -1.80 7.07
C TYR A 22 -19.84 -2.62 8.35
N GLY A 23 -20.76 -2.67 9.29
CA GLY A 23 -20.63 -3.41 10.54
C GLY A 23 -20.49 -4.93 10.34
N GLU A 24 -21.22 -5.53 9.40
CA GLU A 24 -21.10 -6.96 9.07
C GLU A 24 -19.76 -7.30 8.39
N ARG A 25 -19.24 -6.40 7.57
CA ARG A 25 -17.94 -6.56 6.91
C ARG A 25 -16.79 -6.46 7.89
N MET A 26 -16.89 -5.54 8.87
CA MET A 26 -15.88 -5.30 9.91
C MET A 26 -15.84 -6.39 10.99
N LYS A 27 -16.97 -7.06 11.31
CA LYS A 27 -17.03 -8.17 12.28
C LYS A 27 -16.15 -9.39 11.94
N LYS A 28 -15.59 -9.44 10.73
CA LYS A 28 -14.62 -10.46 10.28
C LYS A 28 -13.16 -10.02 10.40
N GLU A 29 -12.89 -8.79 10.80
CA GLU A 29 -11.53 -8.28 10.90
C GLU A 29 -11.06 -8.34 12.36
N ASN A 30 -10.01 -9.09 12.63
CA ASN A 30 -9.45 -9.35 13.98
C ASN A 30 -8.36 -8.32 14.33
N GLY A 31 -8.66 -7.05 14.50
CA GLY A 31 -7.74 -6.02 15.00
C GLY A 31 -6.28 -6.16 14.51
N PHE A 32 -5.32 -6.04 15.44
CA PHE A 32 -3.90 -6.19 15.14
C PHE A 32 -3.45 -7.62 14.83
N GLU A 33 -4.29 -8.65 14.96
CA GLU A 33 -3.97 -10.01 14.49
C GLU A 33 -3.79 -10.06 12.98
N ASN A 34 -4.45 -9.15 12.24
CA ASN A 34 -4.29 -9.02 10.79
C ASN A 34 -3.02 -8.27 10.37
N PHE A 35 -2.40 -7.52 11.27
CA PHE A 35 -1.09 -6.91 11.03
C PHE A 35 0.01 -7.90 11.42
N LYS A 36 0.29 -8.83 10.49
CA LYS A 36 1.20 -9.95 10.68
C LYS A 36 2.65 -9.52 10.62
N GLY A 37 3.53 -10.32 11.25
CA GLY A 37 4.98 -10.16 11.25
C GLY A 37 5.57 -10.52 12.61
N ASN A 38 6.74 -11.13 12.59
CA ASN A 38 7.48 -11.59 13.76
C ASN A 38 8.71 -10.72 14.08
N ASP A 39 9.09 -9.83 13.16
CA ASP A 39 10.20 -8.90 13.39
C ASP A 39 9.91 -8.01 14.62
N PRO A 40 10.91 -7.72 15.46
CA PRO A 40 10.76 -6.84 16.62
C PRO A 40 10.17 -5.47 16.30
N LYS A 41 10.48 -4.93 15.12
CA LYS A 41 9.93 -3.64 14.66
C LYS A 41 8.42 -3.73 14.41
N ILE A 42 7.96 -4.84 13.82
CA ILE A 42 6.53 -5.09 13.58
C ILE A 42 5.79 -5.29 14.91
N ARG A 43 6.39 -6.03 15.86
CA ARG A 43 5.83 -6.20 17.22
C ARG A 43 5.71 -4.84 17.93
N HIS A 44 6.73 -4.00 17.85
CA HIS A 44 6.70 -2.65 18.44
C HIS A 44 5.57 -1.78 17.86
N ILE A 45 5.37 -1.81 16.53
CA ILE A 45 4.25 -1.10 15.87
C ILE A 45 2.92 -1.61 16.40
N ARG A 46 2.76 -2.93 16.55
CA ARG A 46 1.53 -3.56 17.08
C ARG A 46 1.25 -3.10 18.51
N GLU A 47 2.23 -3.18 19.40
CA GLU A 47 2.10 -2.73 20.79
C GLU A 47 1.80 -1.23 20.91
N LEU A 48 2.44 -0.41 20.09
CA LEU A 48 2.18 1.03 20.03
C LEU A 48 0.74 1.28 19.54
N GLY A 49 0.32 0.62 18.45
CA GLY A 49 -1.01 0.74 17.90
C GLY A 49 -2.11 0.34 18.90
N GLN A 50 -1.91 -0.75 19.66
CA GLN A 50 -2.84 -1.19 20.70
C GLN A 50 -2.97 -0.18 21.86
N ARG A 51 -1.87 0.46 22.24
CA ARG A 51 -1.93 1.55 23.26
C ARG A 51 -2.67 2.76 22.73
N ILE A 52 -2.40 3.17 21.48
CA ILE A 52 -3.02 4.32 20.83
C ILE A 52 -4.51 4.07 20.56
N ALA A 53 -4.92 2.83 20.29
CA ALA A 53 -6.31 2.47 20.07
C ALA A 53 -7.23 2.92 21.21
N ARG A 54 -6.74 2.92 22.43
CA ARG A 54 -7.48 3.33 23.66
C ARG A 54 -7.63 4.85 23.83
N THR A 55 -7.11 5.65 22.91
CA THR A 55 -7.17 7.11 22.93
C THR A 55 -7.89 7.62 21.68
N ASP A 56 -8.37 8.86 21.74
CA ASP A 56 -8.97 9.54 20.57
C ASP A 56 -7.97 10.45 19.82
N PHE A 57 -6.68 10.36 20.13
CA PHE A 57 -5.69 11.19 19.47
C PHE A 57 -5.65 10.93 17.94
N PRO A 58 -5.45 11.99 17.14
CA PRO A 58 -5.11 11.84 15.74
C PRO A 58 -3.82 11.03 15.55
N VAL A 59 -3.79 10.15 14.55
CA VAL A 59 -2.64 9.32 14.26
C VAL A 59 -2.22 9.52 12.81
N LEU A 60 -0.95 9.80 12.59
CA LEU A 60 -0.33 9.83 11.27
C LEU A 60 0.48 8.54 11.06
N ILE A 61 0.12 7.76 10.04
CA ILE A 61 0.79 6.51 9.67
C ILE A 61 1.63 6.78 8.43
N THR A 62 2.96 6.72 8.55
CA THR A 62 3.89 6.98 7.46
C THR A 62 4.58 5.72 6.98
N GLY A 63 4.94 5.66 5.69
CA GLY A 63 5.73 4.59 5.11
C GLY A 63 5.38 4.26 3.68
N GLU A 64 6.18 3.39 3.08
CA GLU A 64 6.08 3.03 1.67
C GLU A 64 4.72 2.43 1.29
N THR A 65 4.42 2.48 -0.01
CA THR A 65 3.22 1.82 -0.54
C THR A 65 3.26 0.31 -0.27
N GLY A 66 2.12 -0.27 0.12
CA GLY A 66 2.01 -1.72 0.35
C GLY A 66 2.58 -2.23 1.67
N THR A 67 2.95 -1.36 2.64
CA THR A 67 3.44 -1.74 3.97
C THR A 67 2.34 -1.98 5.01
N GLY A 68 1.06 -1.92 4.62
CA GLY A 68 -0.06 -2.19 5.53
C GLY A 68 -0.56 -0.98 6.33
N LYS A 69 -0.37 0.27 5.87
CA LYS A 69 -0.87 1.49 6.54
C LYS A 69 -2.38 1.42 6.84
N GLU A 70 -3.19 0.99 5.87
CA GLU A 70 -4.65 0.82 6.06
C GLU A 70 -4.98 -0.31 7.06
N VAL A 71 -4.21 -1.42 7.04
CA VAL A 71 -4.39 -2.51 8.00
C VAL A 71 -4.17 -2.02 9.43
N ILE A 72 -3.15 -1.19 9.66
CA ILE A 72 -2.89 -0.56 10.97
C ILE A 72 -4.04 0.37 11.36
N ALA A 73 -4.54 1.21 10.44
CA ALA A 73 -5.65 2.12 10.73
C ALA A 73 -6.92 1.37 11.13
N ARG A 74 -7.26 0.30 10.39
CA ARG A 74 -8.38 -0.58 10.72
C ARG A 74 -8.19 -1.27 12.07
N ALA A 75 -6.99 -1.79 12.35
CA ALA A 75 -6.68 -2.42 13.62
C ALA A 75 -6.81 -1.45 14.80
N ILE A 76 -6.35 -0.21 14.67
CA ILE A 76 -6.54 0.85 15.66
C ILE A 76 -8.02 1.11 15.92
N HIS A 77 -8.84 1.17 14.87
CA HIS A 77 -10.29 1.36 15.02
C HIS A 77 -10.94 0.18 15.73
N MET A 78 -10.65 -1.06 15.31
CA MET A 78 -11.22 -2.29 15.86
C MET A 78 -10.91 -2.50 17.35
N GLU A 79 -9.75 -2.04 17.80
CA GLU A 79 -9.35 -2.13 19.22
C GLU A 79 -9.64 -0.85 20.02
N SER A 80 -10.38 0.11 19.43
CA SER A 80 -10.77 1.36 20.08
C SER A 80 -12.13 1.27 20.76
N GLY A 81 -12.46 2.30 21.57
CA GLY A 81 -13.81 2.50 22.10
C GLY A 81 -14.89 2.78 21.05
N ARG A 82 -14.50 2.95 19.76
CA ARG A 82 -15.38 3.21 18.63
C ARG A 82 -15.50 2.02 17.66
N SER A 83 -15.13 0.82 18.08
CA SER A 83 -15.09 -0.39 17.25
C SER A 83 -16.44 -0.81 16.64
N GLU A 84 -17.53 -0.47 17.31
CA GLU A 84 -18.91 -0.72 16.83
C GLU A 84 -19.46 0.43 15.97
N GLU A 85 -18.72 1.53 15.85
CA GLU A 85 -19.12 2.71 15.09
C GLU A 85 -18.52 2.69 13.67
N PRO A 86 -18.94 3.57 12.74
CA PRO A 86 -18.47 3.54 11.37
C PRO A 86 -16.95 3.77 11.24
N PHE A 87 -16.29 2.97 10.39
CA PHE A 87 -14.97 3.26 9.85
C PHE A 87 -15.11 3.70 8.39
N VAL A 88 -14.91 4.99 8.13
CA VAL A 88 -15.01 5.54 6.77
C VAL A 88 -13.60 5.85 6.28
N ALA A 89 -13.24 5.26 5.15
CA ALA A 89 -11.94 5.47 4.51
C ALA A 89 -12.09 6.24 3.20
N ILE A 90 -11.15 7.11 2.91
CA ILE A 90 -11.03 7.81 1.64
C ILE A 90 -9.56 7.86 1.22
N ASN A 91 -9.29 7.63 -0.06
CA ASN A 91 -7.96 7.86 -0.63
C ASN A 91 -7.95 9.22 -1.34
N CYS A 92 -7.18 10.17 -0.79
CA CYS A 92 -7.15 11.56 -1.30
C CYS A 92 -6.58 11.66 -2.71
N GLY A 93 -5.64 10.76 -3.09
CA GLY A 93 -5.04 10.73 -4.42
C GLY A 93 -5.91 10.05 -5.48
N ALA A 94 -6.91 9.25 -5.09
CA ALA A 94 -7.78 8.54 -6.02
C ALA A 94 -8.98 9.37 -6.51
N ILE A 95 -9.27 10.49 -5.87
CA ILE A 95 -10.43 11.34 -6.18
C ILE A 95 -9.94 12.61 -6.90
N PRO A 96 -10.54 12.96 -8.05
CA PRO A 96 -10.27 14.24 -8.68
C PRO A 96 -10.46 15.41 -7.72
N ALA A 97 -9.54 16.40 -7.76
CA ALA A 97 -9.54 17.53 -6.82
C ALA A 97 -10.89 18.28 -6.78
N GLU A 98 -11.55 18.41 -7.92
CA GLU A 98 -12.85 19.10 -8.06
C GLU A 98 -13.99 18.37 -7.36
N LEU A 99 -13.87 17.05 -7.17
CA LEU A 99 -14.90 16.22 -6.50
C LEU A 99 -14.59 15.99 -5.03
N LEU A 100 -13.33 16.17 -4.62
CA LEU A 100 -12.89 15.85 -3.27
C LEU A 100 -13.68 16.60 -2.20
N GLU A 101 -13.99 17.87 -2.43
CA GLU A 101 -14.78 18.69 -1.51
C GLU A 101 -16.20 18.13 -1.32
N SER A 102 -16.90 17.84 -2.43
CA SER A 102 -18.26 17.32 -2.39
C SER A 102 -18.33 15.89 -1.83
N GLU A 103 -17.29 15.07 -2.01
CA GLU A 103 -17.20 13.75 -1.39
C GLU A 103 -16.96 13.83 0.12
N LEU A 104 -16.06 14.73 0.57
CA LEU A 104 -15.73 14.85 1.99
C LEU A 104 -16.87 15.50 2.80
N PHE A 105 -17.39 16.63 2.31
CA PHE A 105 -18.31 17.47 3.08
C PHE A 105 -19.78 17.33 2.64
N GLY A 106 -20.03 16.71 1.49
CA GLY A 106 -21.37 16.64 0.92
C GLY A 106 -21.79 17.98 0.27
N TYR A 107 -23.02 18.03 -0.23
CA TYR A 107 -23.57 19.23 -0.88
C TYR A 107 -25.08 19.30 -0.74
N GLU A 108 -25.60 20.51 -0.70
CA GLU A 108 -27.04 20.78 -0.74
C GLU A 108 -27.59 20.72 -2.17
N GLY A 109 -28.88 20.39 -2.30
CA GLY A 109 -29.53 20.27 -3.60
C GLY A 109 -29.47 21.56 -4.41
N GLY A 110 -28.96 21.45 -5.66
CA GLY A 110 -28.86 22.60 -6.58
C GLY A 110 -27.64 23.51 -6.37
N SER A 111 -26.67 23.13 -5.51
CA SER A 111 -25.49 23.93 -5.21
C SER A 111 -24.52 24.11 -6.40
N PHE A 112 -24.55 23.23 -7.40
CA PHE A 112 -23.79 23.37 -8.64
C PHE A 112 -24.46 22.62 -9.80
N THR A 113 -23.99 22.86 -11.03
CA THR A 113 -24.50 22.20 -12.24
C THR A 113 -24.19 20.71 -12.21
N GLY A 114 -25.23 19.88 -12.11
CA GLY A 114 -25.10 18.42 -11.95
C GLY A 114 -25.35 17.90 -10.52
N ALA A 115 -25.53 18.79 -9.52
CA ALA A 115 -25.94 18.40 -8.18
C ALA A 115 -27.32 17.71 -8.19
N LYS A 116 -27.44 16.58 -7.47
CA LYS A 116 -28.75 15.92 -7.25
C LYS A 116 -29.68 16.88 -6.52
N ARG A 117 -30.98 16.84 -6.84
CA ARG A 117 -31.99 17.70 -6.20
C ARG A 117 -32.09 17.50 -4.69
N GLN A 118 -31.80 16.28 -4.21
CA GLN A 118 -31.84 15.92 -2.78
C GLN A 118 -30.54 16.23 -2.04
N GLY A 119 -29.49 16.76 -2.73
CA GLY A 119 -28.17 16.89 -2.12
C GLY A 119 -27.44 15.54 -1.98
N LYS A 120 -26.35 15.53 -1.20
CA LYS A 120 -25.58 14.35 -0.86
C LYS A 120 -24.91 14.52 0.49
N ILE A 121 -25.00 13.53 1.36
CA ILE A 121 -24.29 13.47 2.64
C ILE A 121 -22.79 13.27 2.37
N GLY A 122 -21.94 13.99 3.11
CA GLY A 122 -20.48 13.88 3.02
C GLY A 122 -19.92 12.73 3.83
N LYS A 123 -18.67 12.33 3.50
CA LYS A 123 -17.98 11.24 4.20
C LYS A 123 -17.73 11.57 5.68
N PHE A 124 -17.54 12.83 6.04
CA PHE A 124 -17.42 13.24 7.45
C PHE A 124 -18.70 12.98 8.24
N GLU A 125 -19.86 13.30 7.68
CA GLU A 125 -21.15 13.00 8.32
C GLU A 125 -21.36 11.50 8.47
N MET A 126 -20.98 10.69 7.44
CA MET A 126 -21.06 9.22 7.49
C MET A 126 -20.15 8.63 8.58
N ALA A 127 -19.02 9.27 8.88
CA ALA A 127 -18.07 8.85 9.91
C ALA A 127 -18.44 9.32 11.33
N ASN A 128 -19.54 10.04 11.50
CA ASN A 128 -19.92 10.62 12.78
C ASN A 128 -20.04 9.55 13.87
N LYS A 129 -19.48 9.80 15.06
CA LYS A 129 -19.24 8.90 16.20
C LYS A 129 -18.14 7.87 16.00
N GLY A 130 -17.71 7.63 14.77
CA GLY A 130 -16.75 6.61 14.38
C GLY A 130 -15.34 7.15 14.12
N THR A 131 -14.69 6.55 13.12
CA THR A 131 -13.32 6.87 12.70
C THR A 131 -13.29 7.23 11.23
N PHE A 132 -12.60 8.30 10.88
CA PHE A 132 -12.35 8.70 9.51
C PHE A 132 -10.89 8.50 9.15
N PHE A 133 -10.63 7.70 8.13
CA PHE A 133 -9.30 7.39 7.64
C PHE A 133 -9.01 8.10 6.33
N LEU A 134 -8.02 8.99 6.35
CA LEU A 134 -7.53 9.76 5.20
C LEU A 134 -6.26 9.09 4.66
N ASP A 135 -6.39 8.24 3.64
CA ASP A 135 -5.24 7.64 2.98
C ASP A 135 -4.63 8.61 1.96
N GLU A 136 -3.30 8.56 1.83
CA GLU A 136 -2.48 9.44 0.98
C GLU A 136 -2.81 10.93 1.21
N ILE A 137 -2.80 11.36 2.49
CA ILE A 137 -3.12 12.75 2.89
C ILE A 137 -2.18 13.78 2.25
N GLY A 138 -0.95 13.39 1.86
CA GLY A 138 0.00 14.24 1.15
C GLY A 138 -0.49 14.67 -0.24
N ASP A 139 -1.40 13.91 -0.87
CA ASP A 139 -1.98 14.25 -2.17
C ASP A 139 -3.15 15.26 -2.07
N MET A 140 -3.52 15.69 -0.85
CA MET A 140 -4.61 16.64 -0.64
C MET A 140 -4.24 18.06 -1.11
N PRO A 141 -5.04 18.72 -1.98
CA PRO A 141 -4.79 20.10 -2.41
C PRO A 141 -4.79 21.10 -1.25
N LEU A 142 -3.96 22.14 -1.34
CA LEU A 142 -3.80 23.16 -0.26
C LEU A 142 -5.12 23.79 0.20
N TYR A 143 -6.04 24.09 -0.71
CA TYR A 143 -7.34 24.67 -0.36
C TYR A 143 -8.19 23.72 0.49
N MET A 144 -8.07 22.41 0.26
CA MET A 144 -8.75 21.39 1.03
C MET A 144 -8.11 21.18 2.42
N GLN A 145 -6.78 21.36 2.51
CA GLN A 145 -6.08 21.31 3.80
C GLN A 145 -6.59 22.38 4.77
N VAL A 146 -6.96 23.57 4.27
CA VAL A 146 -7.58 24.64 5.10
C VAL A 146 -8.92 24.18 5.66
N LYS A 147 -9.75 23.53 4.84
CA LYS A 147 -11.07 23.03 5.29
C LYS A 147 -10.93 21.88 6.29
N LEU A 148 -10.00 20.95 6.02
CA LEU A 148 -9.70 19.87 6.96
C LEU A 148 -9.21 20.39 8.31
N LEU A 149 -8.36 21.42 8.31
CA LEU A 149 -7.88 22.05 9.56
C LEU A 149 -9.05 22.58 10.41
N ARG A 150 -10.02 23.26 9.80
CA ARG A 150 -11.23 23.72 10.50
C ARG A 150 -11.99 22.57 11.14
N VAL A 151 -12.20 21.46 10.39
CA VAL A 151 -12.85 20.26 10.94
C VAL A 151 -12.13 19.73 12.19
N LEU A 152 -10.79 19.68 12.15
CA LEU A 152 -9.98 19.23 13.28
C LEU A 152 -9.96 20.18 14.49
N GLN A 153 -10.28 21.44 14.28
CA GLN A 153 -10.28 22.48 15.34
C GLN A 153 -11.66 22.70 15.93
N GLU A 154 -12.67 22.80 15.08
CA GLU A 154 -14.01 23.22 15.43
C GLU A 154 -14.96 22.04 15.65
N HIS A 155 -14.58 20.83 15.16
CA HIS A 155 -15.42 19.63 15.18
C HIS A 155 -16.77 19.83 14.46
N GLU A 156 -16.74 20.64 13.40
CA GLU A 156 -17.89 20.97 12.58
C GLU A 156 -17.52 20.91 11.10
N ILE A 157 -18.51 20.61 10.27
CA ILE A 157 -18.39 20.68 8.81
C ILE A 157 -19.47 21.58 8.24
N GLU A 158 -19.27 22.02 7.00
CA GLU A 158 -20.27 22.73 6.20
C GLU A 158 -20.41 22.08 4.83
N ARG A 159 -21.63 21.74 4.43
CA ARG A 159 -21.90 21.20 3.09
C ARG A 159 -21.66 22.26 2.01
N VAL A 160 -21.27 21.84 0.82
CA VAL A 160 -21.14 22.76 -0.33
C VAL A 160 -22.50 23.38 -0.65
N GLY A 161 -22.59 24.71 -0.59
CA GLY A 161 -23.88 25.44 -0.74
C GLY A 161 -24.80 25.35 0.46
N GLY A 162 -24.32 24.83 1.58
CA GLY A 162 -25.07 24.75 2.85
C GLY A 162 -25.17 26.11 3.58
N SER A 163 -26.09 26.21 4.53
CA SER A 163 -26.41 27.43 5.24
C SER A 163 -25.89 27.49 6.69
N GLY A 164 -25.13 26.45 7.14
CA GLY A 164 -24.62 26.47 8.49
C GLY A 164 -23.74 25.25 8.85
N PRO A 165 -23.03 25.33 10.00
CA PRO A 165 -22.18 24.28 10.48
C PRO A 165 -22.99 23.09 10.99
N ILE A 166 -22.44 21.89 10.77
CA ILE A 166 -22.98 20.61 11.25
C ILE A 166 -21.94 20.04 12.21
N PRO A 167 -22.25 19.87 13.51
CA PRO A 167 -21.32 19.31 14.48
C PRO A 167 -21.07 17.83 14.21
N ILE A 168 -19.81 17.41 14.34
CA ILE A 168 -19.38 16.02 14.17
C ILE A 168 -18.43 15.60 15.29
N ASP A 169 -18.50 14.34 15.66
CA ASP A 169 -17.58 13.70 16.60
C ASP A 169 -16.89 12.54 15.86
N VAL A 170 -15.69 12.79 15.32
CA VAL A 170 -14.97 11.86 14.48
C VAL A 170 -13.52 11.75 14.89
N ARG A 171 -13.03 10.51 15.12
CA ARG A 171 -11.61 10.24 15.30
C ARG A 171 -10.92 10.24 13.94
N ILE A 172 -9.82 10.99 13.81
CA ILE A 172 -9.05 11.07 12.56
C ILE A 172 -7.81 10.19 12.62
N LEU A 173 -7.69 9.31 11.60
CA LEU A 173 -6.48 8.59 11.28
C LEU A 173 -6.05 9.02 9.87
N SER A 174 -4.77 9.24 9.65
CA SER A 174 -4.23 9.64 8.34
C SER A 174 -3.03 8.80 7.95
N ALA A 175 -2.84 8.59 6.65
CA ALA A 175 -1.70 7.85 6.14
C ALA A 175 -1.08 8.56 4.93
N THR A 176 0.23 8.38 4.75
CA THR A 176 0.94 8.87 3.57
C THR A 176 2.25 8.12 3.35
N ARG A 177 2.69 8.05 2.09
CA ARG A 177 4.04 7.63 1.70
C ARG A 177 5.03 8.80 1.62
N MET A 178 4.52 10.03 1.62
CA MET A 178 5.32 11.25 1.45
C MET A 178 5.89 11.75 2.79
N ASN A 179 7.01 12.42 2.74
CA ASN A 179 7.54 13.17 3.87
C ASN A 179 6.81 14.52 4.00
N LEU A 180 5.78 14.58 4.86
CA LEU A 180 4.99 15.79 5.01
C LEU A 180 5.82 16.98 5.50
N MET A 181 6.91 16.77 6.26
CA MET A 181 7.75 17.87 6.72
C MET A 181 8.54 18.51 5.56
N GLU A 182 9.02 17.71 4.61
CA GLU A 182 9.61 18.23 3.36
C GLU A 182 8.57 18.99 2.53
N MET A 183 7.34 18.51 2.48
CA MET A 183 6.23 19.20 1.81
C MET A 183 5.86 20.53 2.49
N VAL A 184 5.95 20.62 3.82
CA VAL A 184 5.79 21.88 4.57
C VAL A 184 6.88 22.87 4.16
N GLN A 185 8.14 22.44 4.11
CA GLN A 185 9.25 23.29 3.67
C GLN A 185 9.11 23.74 2.21
N ALA A 186 8.55 22.89 1.35
CA ALA A 186 8.25 23.22 -0.05
C ALA A 186 6.98 24.06 -0.23
N GLY A 187 6.20 24.34 0.82
CA GLY A 187 4.96 25.09 0.76
C GLY A 187 3.78 24.33 0.11
N THR A 188 3.89 23.01 -0.05
CA THR A 188 2.83 22.16 -0.63
C THR A 188 1.95 21.47 0.40
N PHE A 189 2.35 21.54 1.69
CA PHE A 189 1.55 21.11 2.83
C PHE A 189 1.59 22.16 3.92
N ARG A 190 0.49 22.37 4.63
CA ARG A 190 0.41 23.39 5.70
C ARG A 190 1.02 22.87 6.99
N GLU A 191 1.82 23.70 7.62
CA GLU A 191 2.49 23.38 8.89
C GLU A 191 1.48 23.19 10.05
N ASP A 192 0.45 24.03 10.12
CA ASP A 192 -0.59 23.95 11.14
C ASP A 192 -1.40 22.66 11.07
N LEU A 193 -1.73 22.20 9.87
CA LEU A 193 -2.40 20.94 9.65
C LEU A 193 -1.48 19.76 10.03
N TYR A 194 -0.19 19.82 9.65
CA TYR A 194 0.76 18.78 10.00
C TYR A 194 0.78 18.51 11.51
N TYR A 195 0.95 19.55 12.35
CA TYR A 195 0.98 19.38 13.79
C TYR A 195 -0.34 18.91 14.39
N ARG A 196 -1.46 19.18 13.73
CA ARG A 196 -2.77 18.69 14.17
C ARG A 196 -3.02 17.23 13.83
N LEU A 197 -2.46 16.72 12.72
CA LEU A 197 -2.53 15.33 12.30
C LEU A 197 -1.48 14.45 12.97
N ALA A 198 -0.27 14.97 13.17
CA ALA A 198 0.90 14.24 13.65
C ALA A 198 1.04 14.26 15.18
N VAL A 199 -0.08 14.16 15.92
CA VAL A 199 -0.05 14.05 17.40
C VAL A 199 0.62 12.75 17.82
N VAL A 200 0.29 11.66 17.15
CA VAL A 200 0.99 10.38 17.29
C VAL A 200 1.43 9.90 15.91
N ASN A 201 2.70 9.52 15.79
CA ASN A 201 3.27 9.00 14.55
C ASN A 201 3.54 7.51 14.65
N ILE A 202 3.08 6.75 13.64
CA ILE A 202 3.45 5.35 13.42
C ILE A 202 4.17 5.27 12.09
N GLN A 203 5.44 4.85 12.12
CA GLN A 203 6.21 4.60 10.90
C GLN A 203 6.19 3.10 10.58
N THR A 204 5.66 2.72 9.42
CA THR A 204 5.69 1.33 8.96
C THR A 204 7.08 0.94 8.46
N VAL A 205 7.36 -0.36 8.45
CA VAL A 205 8.65 -0.91 8.04
C VAL A 205 8.51 -1.51 6.65
N ALA A 206 9.49 -1.24 5.78
CA ALA A 206 9.54 -1.86 4.46
C ALA A 206 9.83 -3.38 4.59
N LEU A 207 9.19 -4.19 3.74
CA LEU A 207 9.26 -5.65 3.80
C LEU A 207 10.70 -6.17 3.70
N ARG A 208 11.55 -5.52 2.88
CA ARG A 208 13.00 -5.84 2.76
C ARG A 208 13.79 -5.70 4.06
N ALA A 209 13.30 -4.91 5.01
CA ALA A 209 13.93 -4.75 6.32
C ALA A 209 13.53 -5.84 7.34
N CYS A 210 12.63 -6.76 6.95
CA CYS A 210 12.12 -7.88 7.74
C CYS A 210 12.16 -9.19 6.92
N PRO A 211 13.35 -9.72 6.54
CA PRO A 211 13.47 -10.84 5.58
C PRO A 211 12.75 -12.13 5.99
N GLU A 212 12.64 -12.41 7.29
CA GLU A 212 11.93 -13.59 7.78
C GLU A 212 10.40 -13.46 7.60
N ASP A 213 9.88 -12.24 7.66
CA ASP A 213 8.46 -11.98 7.48
C ASP A 213 8.03 -12.07 6.00
N ILE A 214 8.97 -12.02 5.03
CA ILE A 214 8.66 -12.23 3.61
C ILE A 214 8.02 -13.60 3.39
N ILE A 215 8.62 -14.65 3.95
CA ILE A 215 8.10 -16.03 3.78
C ILE A 215 6.84 -16.23 4.60
N LEU A 216 6.73 -15.61 5.76
CA LEU A 216 5.50 -15.62 6.56
C LEU A 216 4.33 -15.06 5.72
N HIS A 217 4.47 -13.86 5.16
CA HIS A 217 3.43 -13.25 4.33
C HIS A 217 3.13 -14.04 3.06
N ALA A 218 4.16 -14.60 2.41
CA ALA A 218 3.98 -15.43 1.22
C ALA A 218 3.19 -16.70 1.53
N SER A 219 3.55 -17.41 2.61
CA SER A 219 2.87 -18.64 3.04
C SER A 219 1.44 -18.37 3.49
N ASP A 220 1.22 -17.34 4.30
CA ASP A 220 -0.12 -16.98 4.77
C ASP A 220 -1.07 -16.64 3.62
N TYR A 221 -0.58 -15.89 2.64
CA TYR A 221 -1.38 -15.54 1.47
C TYR A 221 -1.63 -16.76 0.57
N LEU A 222 -0.65 -17.65 0.41
CA LEU A 222 -0.82 -18.89 -0.31
C LEU A 222 -1.83 -19.81 0.36
N ASP A 223 -1.83 -19.88 1.71
CA ASP A 223 -2.83 -20.62 2.47
C ASP A 223 -4.24 -20.04 2.30
N GLU A 224 -4.36 -18.72 2.15
CA GLU A 224 -5.65 -18.08 1.84
C GLU A 224 -6.15 -18.51 0.45
N LEU A 225 -5.28 -18.49 -0.58
CA LEU A 225 -5.61 -18.97 -1.92
C LEU A 225 -5.98 -20.46 -1.92
N ASN A 226 -5.21 -21.29 -1.22
CA ASN A 226 -5.49 -22.71 -1.06
C ASN A 226 -6.87 -22.99 -0.45
N ARG A 227 -7.26 -22.23 0.59
CA ARG A 227 -8.60 -22.31 1.20
C ARG A 227 -9.69 -21.85 0.23
N GLN A 228 -9.47 -20.75 -0.48
CA GLN A 228 -10.43 -20.17 -1.41
C GLN A 228 -10.72 -21.12 -2.59
N TYR A 229 -9.67 -21.71 -3.17
CA TYR A 229 -9.76 -22.55 -4.38
C TYR A 229 -9.76 -24.05 -4.07
N LYS A 230 -9.70 -24.44 -2.78
CA LYS A 230 -9.68 -25.85 -2.30
C LYS A 230 -8.54 -26.65 -2.91
N THR A 231 -7.34 -26.08 -2.92
CA THR A 231 -6.10 -26.68 -3.45
C THR A 231 -5.08 -26.88 -2.32
N HIS A 232 -3.92 -27.48 -2.65
CA HIS A 232 -2.79 -27.68 -1.75
C HIS A 232 -1.48 -27.37 -2.51
N VAL A 233 -1.27 -26.10 -2.80
CA VAL A 233 -0.05 -25.61 -3.46
C VAL A 233 0.92 -25.12 -2.40
N ASP A 234 2.23 -25.46 -2.52
CA ASP A 234 3.29 -24.99 -1.63
C ASP A 234 4.42 -24.31 -2.43
N LEU A 235 5.34 -23.65 -1.71
CA LEU A 235 6.52 -23.00 -2.25
C LEU A 235 7.72 -23.93 -2.19
N SER A 236 8.40 -24.18 -3.31
CA SER A 236 9.68 -24.88 -3.32
C SER A 236 10.78 -24.09 -2.59
N ASP A 237 11.83 -24.76 -2.12
CA ASP A 237 12.99 -24.10 -1.49
C ASP A 237 13.66 -23.08 -2.42
N GLY A 238 13.66 -23.35 -3.73
CA GLY A 238 14.16 -22.42 -4.74
C GLY A 238 13.33 -21.13 -4.77
N ALA A 239 11.99 -21.26 -4.80
CA ALA A 239 11.07 -20.13 -4.77
C ALA A 239 11.21 -19.33 -3.44
N ARG A 240 11.29 -20.02 -2.29
CA ARG A 240 11.47 -19.34 -0.97
C ARG A 240 12.76 -18.53 -0.92
N ARG A 241 13.89 -19.05 -1.42
CA ARG A 241 15.16 -18.30 -1.50
C ARG A 241 15.04 -17.10 -2.44
N CYS A 242 14.35 -17.29 -3.57
CA CYS A 242 14.11 -16.23 -4.53
C CYS A 242 13.29 -15.09 -3.93
N LEU A 243 12.22 -15.38 -3.24
CA LEU A 243 11.37 -14.39 -2.59
C LEU A 243 12.13 -13.63 -1.48
N LYS A 244 12.97 -14.31 -0.66
CA LYS A 244 13.78 -13.66 0.39
C LYS A 244 14.79 -12.67 -0.15
N ALA A 245 15.33 -12.90 -1.32
CA ALA A 245 16.40 -12.08 -1.89
C ALA A 245 15.88 -10.86 -2.69
N HIS A 246 14.59 -10.76 -2.97
CA HIS A 246 14.03 -9.62 -3.71
C HIS A 246 13.82 -8.41 -2.79
N SER A 247 14.00 -7.19 -3.34
CA SER A 247 13.94 -5.92 -2.59
C SER A 247 12.54 -5.42 -2.27
N TRP A 248 11.51 -5.95 -2.92
CA TRP A 248 10.09 -5.67 -2.70
C TRP A 248 9.74 -4.18 -2.68
N PRO A 249 9.95 -3.42 -3.75
CA PRO A 249 9.60 -1.99 -3.80
C PRO A 249 8.11 -1.73 -3.57
N GLY A 250 7.23 -2.65 -3.95
CA GLY A 250 5.78 -2.61 -3.67
C GLY A 250 5.38 -3.34 -2.37
N ASN A 251 6.36 -3.77 -1.55
CA ASN A 251 6.17 -4.41 -0.26
C ASN A 251 5.20 -5.61 -0.31
N VAL A 252 4.32 -5.75 0.70
CA VAL A 252 3.38 -6.88 0.80
C VAL A 252 2.40 -6.92 -0.38
N ARG A 253 2.00 -5.77 -0.92
CA ARG A 253 1.10 -5.72 -2.09
C ARG A 253 1.74 -6.33 -3.34
N GLU A 254 3.01 -6.04 -3.58
CA GLU A 254 3.77 -6.66 -4.67
C GLU A 254 3.96 -8.16 -4.43
N LEU A 255 4.32 -8.56 -3.21
CA LEU A 255 4.47 -9.97 -2.84
C LEU A 255 3.18 -10.76 -3.11
N GLN A 256 2.02 -10.26 -2.70
CA GLN A 256 0.72 -10.88 -2.95
C GLN A 256 0.44 -11.03 -4.45
N ASN A 257 0.73 -10.01 -5.26
CA ASN A 257 0.58 -10.07 -6.71
C ASN A 257 1.48 -11.14 -7.33
N VAL A 258 2.72 -11.25 -6.88
CA VAL A 258 3.68 -12.27 -7.33
C VAL A 258 3.20 -13.67 -6.97
N ILE A 259 2.75 -13.89 -5.73
CA ILE A 259 2.22 -15.19 -5.29
C ILE A 259 0.94 -15.54 -6.07
N SER A 260 0.03 -14.58 -6.29
CA SER A 260 -1.17 -14.80 -7.12
C SER A 260 -0.82 -15.22 -8.54
N SER A 261 0.15 -14.54 -9.16
CA SER A 261 0.60 -14.87 -10.52
C SER A 261 1.24 -16.26 -10.57
N ALA A 262 2.11 -16.58 -9.61
CA ALA A 262 2.78 -17.88 -9.54
C ALA A 262 1.78 -19.02 -9.27
N TYR A 263 0.81 -18.78 -8.39
CA TYR A 263 -0.28 -19.72 -8.13
C TYR A 263 -1.12 -20.00 -9.36
N ALA A 264 -1.49 -18.98 -10.13
CA ALA A 264 -2.30 -19.10 -11.34
C ALA A 264 -1.59 -19.84 -12.49
N THR A 265 -0.24 -19.83 -12.51
CA THR A 265 0.58 -20.51 -13.53
C THR A 265 1.18 -21.83 -13.06
N CYS A 266 0.89 -22.24 -11.82
CA CYS A 266 1.36 -23.50 -11.26
C CYS A 266 0.47 -24.65 -11.78
N GLU A 267 1.04 -25.57 -12.54
CA GLU A 267 0.35 -26.78 -13.01
C GLU A 267 0.40 -27.91 -11.97
N ASP A 268 1.46 -27.95 -11.18
CA ASP A 268 1.67 -28.88 -10.09
C ASP A 268 1.32 -28.27 -8.74
N SER A 269 1.30 -29.06 -7.67
CA SER A 269 1.06 -28.56 -6.32
C SER A 269 2.28 -27.86 -5.69
N LEU A 270 3.24 -27.37 -6.49
CA LEU A 270 4.49 -26.80 -6.04
C LEU A 270 4.93 -25.61 -6.91
N ILE A 271 4.93 -24.41 -6.35
CA ILE A 271 5.46 -23.22 -7.01
C ILE A 271 6.99 -23.30 -7.06
N THR A 272 7.55 -23.35 -8.25
CA THR A 272 8.98 -23.37 -8.54
C THR A 272 9.48 -21.99 -9.00
N LEU A 273 10.78 -21.88 -9.29
CA LEU A 273 11.36 -20.67 -9.88
C LEU A 273 10.74 -20.30 -11.24
N ASP A 274 10.31 -21.30 -12.00
CA ASP A 274 9.76 -21.09 -13.35
C ASP A 274 8.35 -20.47 -13.31
N ASN A 275 7.63 -20.64 -12.18
CA ASN A 275 6.32 -20.03 -11.97
C ASN A 275 6.44 -18.57 -11.49
N LEU A 276 7.61 -18.15 -10.97
CA LEU A 276 7.80 -16.77 -10.50
C LEU A 276 7.99 -15.82 -11.70
N PRO A 277 7.42 -14.60 -11.64
CA PRO A 277 7.63 -13.59 -12.66
C PRO A 277 9.12 -13.31 -12.91
N LYS A 278 9.50 -13.15 -14.18
CA LYS A 278 10.91 -12.93 -14.58
C LYS A 278 11.56 -11.74 -13.86
N ILE A 279 10.81 -10.69 -13.54
CA ILE A 279 11.32 -9.52 -12.83
C ILE A 279 11.91 -9.88 -11.46
N ILE A 280 11.35 -10.88 -10.78
CA ILE A 280 11.86 -11.37 -9.48
C ILE A 280 13.11 -12.22 -9.66
N THR A 281 13.19 -13.02 -10.75
CA THR A 281 14.30 -13.95 -11.00
C THR A 281 15.49 -13.29 -11.67
N VAL A 282 15.30 -12.25 -12.47
CA VAL A 282 16.37 -11.53 -13.21
C VAL A 282 17.15 -10.63 -12.27
N ASN A 283 16.49 -9.85 -11.43
CA ASN A 283 17.15 -8.97 -10.45
C ASN A 283 18.11 -9.75 -9.54
N GLN A 284 17.78 -11.00 -9.19
CA GLN A 284 18.68 -11.84 -8.41
C GLN A 284 19.97 -12.24 -9.13
N LYS A 285 19.91 -12.45 -10.45
CA LYS A 285 21.13 -12.74 -11.20
C LYS A 285 22.04 -11.52 -11.27
N GLU A 286 21.46 -10.34 -11.44
CA GLU A 286 22.19 -9.08 -11.48
C GLU A 286 22.75 -8.70 -10.09
N GLU A 287 21.96 -8.82 -9.01
CA GLU A 287 22.42 -8.56 -7.63
C GLU A 287 23.52 -9.55 -7.20
N ARG A 288 23.35 -10.86 -7.43
CA ARG A 288 24.42 -11.85 -7.15
C ARG A 288 25.69 -11.59 -7.93
N ILE A 289 25.55 -11.14 -9.18
CA ILE A 289 26.70 -10.78 -9.98
C ILE A 289 27.39 -9.55 -9.43
N MET A 290 26.63 -8.56 -8.96
CA MET A 290 27.17 -7.36 -8.34
C MET A 290 27.83 -7.65 -6.96
N GLU A 291 27.20 -8.47 -6.11
CA GLU A 291 27.78 -8.91 -4.84
C GLU A 291 29.07 -9.73 -5.06
N ASP A 292 29.05 -10.69 -5.99
CA ASP A 292 30.23 -11.50 -6.35
C ASP A 292 31.40 -10.66 -6.95
N ILE A 293 31.07 -9.48 -7.48
CA ILE A 293 32.02 -8.58 -8.10
C ILE A 293 32.52 -7.49 -7.10
N GLU A 294 31.73 -7.13 -6.09
CA GLU A 294 31.96 -5.97 -5.23
C GLU A 294 33.33 -5.98 -4.55
N HIS A 295 33.82 -7.15 -4.17
CA HIS A 295 35.10 -7.32 -3.46
C HIS A 295 36.31 -7.56 -4.38
N LEU A 296 36.10 -7.65 -5.72
CA LEU A 296 37.18 -7.92 -6.67
C LEU A 296 37.93 -6.63 -7.07
N PRO A 297 39.22 -6.72 -7.42
CA PRO A 297 39.97 -5.63 -8.06
C PRO A 297 39.27 -5.18 -9.36
N LEU A 298 39.37 -3.90 -9.72
CA LEU A 298 38.73 -3.32 -10.90
C LEU A 298 38.93 -4.12 -12.18
N LYS A 299 40.13 -4.61 -12.42
CA LYS A 299 40.51 -5.40 -13.59
C LYS A 299 39.72 -6.72 -13.64
N GLU A 300 39.51 -7.36 -12.52
CA GLU A 300 38.75 -8.60 -12.42
C GLU A 300 37.24 -8.37 -12.57
N LYS A 301 36.73 -7.27 -11.97
CA LYS A 301 35.36 -6.81 -12.18
C LYS A 301 35.05 -6.62 -13.66
N MET A 302 35.91 -5.89 -14.38
CA MET A 302 35.75 -5.64 -15.81
C MET A 302 35.81 -6.94 -16.63
N ASN A 303 36.74 -7.85 -16.31
CA ASN A 303 36.84 -9.13 -17.02
C ASN A 303 35.58 -9.97 -16.83
N ARG A 304 35.01 -10.00 -15.62
CA ARG A 304 33.81 -10.79 -15.32
C ARG A 304 32.57 -10.23 -16.01
N PHE A 305 32.44 -8.91 -15.99
CA PHE A 305 31.37 -8.21 -16.71
C PHE A 305 31.48 -8.39 -18.24
N GLU A 306 32.68 -8.27 -18.79
CA GLU A 306 32.94 -8.51 -20.20
C GLU A 306 32.57 -9.95 -20.61
N LYS A 307 32.94 -10.94 -19.80
CA LYS A 307 32.59 -12.34 -20.03
C LYS A 307 31.08 -12.56 -20.08
N MET A 308 30.35 -11.95 -19.16
CA MET A 308 28.87 -12.05 -19.13
C MET A 308 28.21 -11.47 -20.37
N LEU A 309 28.64 -10.28 -20.80
CA LEU A 309 28.09 -9.66 -22.02
C LEU A 309 28.33 -10.54 -23.24
N LEU A 310 29.49 -11.20 -23.31
CA LEU A 310 29.80 -12.15 -24.39
C LEU A 310 28.91 -13.39 -24.36
N GLU A 311 28.69 -13.97 -23.17
CA GLU A 311 27.80 -15.16 -23.01
C GLU A 311 26.35 -14.82 -23.35
N GLU A 312 25.88 -13.64 -22.94
CA GLU A 312 24.51 -13.18 -23.24
C GLU A 312 24.33 -12.94 -24.75
N ALA A 313 25.30 -12.28 -25.38
CA ALA A 313 25.25 -12.04 -26.83
C ALA A 313 25.26 -13.35 -27.63
N LEU A 314 26.00 -14.38 -27.19
CA LEU A 314 25.99 -15.70 -27.81
C LEU A 314 24.64 -16.42 -27.65
N ARG A 315 24.00 -16.30 -26.47
CA ARG A 315 22.70 -16.94 -26.22
C ARG A 315 21.55 -16.24 -26.96
N SER A 316 21.61 -14.92 -27.09
CA SER A 316 20.53 -14.13 -27.67
C SER A 316 20.56 -14.05 -29.19
N ASN A 317 21.66 -14.42 -29.82
CA ASN A 317 21.85 -14.30 -31.26
C ASN A 317 22.11 -15.66 -31.94
N LYS A 318 21.47 -15.90 -33.08
CA LYS A 318 21.57 -17.14 -33.87
C LYS A 318 22.88 -17.28 -34.66
N SER A 319 23.74 -16.27 -34.72
CA SER A 319 25.00 -16.30 -35.44
C SER A 319 26.05 -15.38 -34.80
N MET A 320 27.32 -15.76 -35.00
CA MET A 320 28.49 -14.98 -34.51
C MET A 320 28.54 -13.57 -35.10
N THR A 321 28.06 -13.37 -36.31
CA THR A 321 28.00 -12.05 -36.93
C THR A 321 26.94 -11.17 -36.23
N ALA A 322 25.76 -11.73 -35.93
CA ALA A 322 24.72 -11.03 -35.22
C ALA A 322 25.15 -10.69 -33.78
N ALA A 323 25.83 -11.62 -33.09
CA ALA A 323 26.36 -11.40 -31.74
C ALA A 323 27.45 -10.29 -31.75
N ALA A 324 28.34 -10.25 -32.72
CA ALA A 324 29.33 -9.18 -32.85
C ALA A 324 28.67 -7.82 -33.10
N THR A 325 27.65 -7.77 -33.95
CA THR A 325 26.89 -6.56 -34.26
C THR A 325 26.12 -6.05 -33.03
N SER A 326 25.50 -6.94 -32.23
CA SER A 326 24.78 -6.57 -31.02
C SER A 326 25.69 -5.97 -29.92
N LEU A 327 26.95 -6.41 -29.90
CA LEU A 327 27.97 -5.88 -29.01
C LEU A 327 28.72 -4.65 -29.56
N GLY A 328 28.42 -4.23 -30.79
CA GLY A 328 29.10 -3.09 -31.43
C GLY A 328 30.59 -3.35 -31.68
N ILE A 329 31.02 -4.61 -31.87
CA ILE A 329 32.42 -4.98 -32.10
C ILE A 329 32.59 -5.77 -33.42
N GLU A 330 33.83 -5.78 -33.92
CA GLU A 330 34.14 -6.60 -35.08
C GLU A 330 34.16 -8.08 -34.73
N ARG A 331 33.76 -8.94 -35.70
CA ARG A 331 33.75 -10.41 -35.53
C ARG A 331 35.12 -10.95 -35.13
N SER A 332 36.21 -10.41 -35.66
CA SER A 332 37.59 -10.79 -35.34
C SER A 332 37.92 -10.50 -33.87
N LEU A 333 37.40 -9.41 -33.33
CA LEU A 333 37.58 -9.05 -31.92
C LEU A 333 36.75 -9.94 -31.01
N LEU A 334 35.50 -10.28 -31.44
CA LEU A 334 34.66 -11.25 -30.73
C LEU A 334 35.39 -12.57 -30.54
N TYR A 335 35.95 -13.16 -31.58
CA TYR A 335 36.71 -14.41 -31.51
C TYR A 335 37.91 -14.32 -30.53
N LYS A 336 38.68 -13.21 -30.55
CA LYS A 336 39.78 -12.99 -29.61
C LYS A 336 39.31 -12.99 -28.17
N LYS A 337 38.15 -12.31 -27.89
CA LYS A 337 37.56 -12.22 -26.55
C LYS A 337 37.02 -13.58 -26.10
N LEU A 338 36.32 -14.34 -26.96
CA LEU A 338 35.85 -15.68 -26.64
C LEU A 338 37.01 -16.63 -26.28
N LYS A 339 38.11 -16.57 -27.03
CA LYS A 339 39.31 -17.35 -26.72
C LYS A 339 39.92 -16.94 -25.38
N LYS A 340 39.96 -15.64 -25.07
CA LYS A 340 40.46 -15.12 -23.77
C LYS A 340 39.68 -15.68 -22.59
N TYR A 341 38.36 -15.83 -22.73
CA TYR A 341 37.46 -16.27 -21.64
C TYR A 341 37.10 -17.75 -21.71
N HIS A 342 37.71 -18.54 -22.64
CA HIS A 342 37.45 -19.96 -22.84
C HIS A 342 35.97 -20.27 -23.11
N LEU A 343 35.26 -19.37 -23.79
CA LEU A 343 33.87 -19.57 -24.21
C LEU A 343 33.83 -20.34 -25.52
N LYS A 344 32.92 -21.32 -25.62
CA LYS A 344 32.67 -22.10 -26.86
C LYS A 344 31.72 -21.33 -27.78
N GLU A 345 31.91 -21.54 -29.08
CA GLU A 345 31.03 -21.01 -30.14
C GLU A 345 29.62 -21.61 -30.07
#